data_d6aa75982b02f285f26226043b414c4d
#
_entry.id   d6aa75982b02f285f26226043b414c4d
#
_cell.length_a   1.000
_cell.length_b   1.000
_cell.length_c   1.000
_cell.angle_alpha   90.00
_cell.angle_beta   90.00
_cell.angle_gamma   90.00
#
_symmetry.space_group_name_H-M   'P 1'
#
loop_
_entity.id
_entity.type
_entity.pdbx_description
1 polymer ?
#
loop_
_entity_poly.entity_id
_entity_poly.type
_entity_poly.pdbx_seq_one_letter_code
_entity_poly.pdbx_strand_id
1 'polypeptide(L)'
;SKVSNQQITDLVNLLTFVADDKTVQLKEGVQITDEIKDTISQYKSGGITKDNRGVLDEYYTDEKLVNAVRNLIKDNFKGKTAINILEPSVGMGNFLHAATDLGVKTNITAFEINDTTAKITKLLHPDTQINLRSFETEFVTDNGTKKDFTPQYDLVVGNPPYGSHRGLYLGLGEEEKITRYEDYFVKRSLDVMNEGGTLAMVLPSGWLNRAHKLTGAELTDAYRLPNGA
;
A
#
# COMPACT_ATOMS: atom_id res chain seq x y z
N SER A 1 -1.11 -25.34 15.34
CA SER A 1 0.07 -25.05 16.17
C SER A 1 0.53 -23.62 15.93
N LYS A 2 0.99 -22.96 16.97
CA LYS A 2 1.51 -21.60 16.88
C LYS A 2 2.90 -21.60 16.29
N VAL A 3 3.12 -20.73 15.31
CA VAL A 3 4.41 -20.53 14.66
C VAL A 3 4.99 -19.20 15.11
N SER A 4 6.29 -19.16 15.42
CA SER A 4 6.94 -17.92 15.82
C SER A 4 7.22 -17.03 14.62
N ASN A 5 7.39 -15.72 14.86
CA ASN A 5 7.80 -14.79 13.82
C ASN A 5 9.11 -15.18 13.16
N GLN A 6 10.07 -15.72 13.94
CA GLN A 6 11.35 -16.16 13.39
C GLN A 6 11.18 -17.34 12.44
N GLN A 7 10.30 -18.29 12.77
CA GLN A 7 10.01 -19.41 11.88
C GLN A 7 9.38 -18.93 10.58
N ILE A 8 8.50 -17.93 10.64
CA ILE A 8 7.89 -17.34 9.45
C ILE A 8 8.95 -16.59 8.62
N THR A 9 9.81 -15.81 9.26
CA THR A 9 10.91 -15.10 8.58
C THR A 9 11.81 -16.10 7.85
N ASP A 10 12.18 -17.19 8.49
CA ASP A 10 13.01 -18.21 7.87
C ASP A 10 12.31 -18.87 6.69
N LEU A 11 11.03 -19.16 6.82
CA LEU A 11 10.23 -19.76 5.74
C LEU A 11 10.13 -18.83 4.53
N VAL A 12 9.79 -17.56 4.74
CA VAL A 12 9.64 -16.64 3.60
C VAL A 12 10.97 -16.36 2.91
N ASN A 13 12.08 -16.36 3.65
CA ASN A 13 13.42 -16.25 3.07
C ASN A 13 13.80 -17.49 2.26
N LEU A 14 13.30 -18.65 2.64
CA LEU A 14 13.53 -19.88 1.88
C LEU A 14 12.76 -19.87 0.55
N LEU A 15 11.60 -19.24 0.50
CA LEU A 15 10.68 -19.28 -0.64
C LEU A 15 10.84 -18.09 -1.60
N THR A 16 11.49 -17.02 -1.18
CA THR A 16 11.60 -15.77 -1.94
C THR A 16 13.05 -15.30 -2.05
N PHE A 17 13.28 -14.38 -2.97
CA PHE A 17 14.53 -13.62 -3.04
C PHE A 17 14.22 -12.17 -3.46
N VAL A 18 15.17 -11.28 -3.22
CA VAL A 18 15.08 -9.88 -3.64
C VAL A 18 15.98 -9.69 -4.85
N ALA A 19 15.40 -9.28 -5.97
CA ALA A 19 16.14 -9.02 -7.20
C ALA A 19 16.93 -7.72 -7.11
N ASP A 20 17.82 -7.48 -8.09
CA ASP A 20 18.67 -6.28 -8.12
C ASP A 20 17.86 -4.99 -8.20
N ASP A 21 16.68 -5.03 -8.81
CA ASP A 21 15.75 -3.89 -8.90
C ASP A 21 14.91 -3.68 -7.63
N LYS A 22 15.22 -4.42 -6.55
CA LYS A 22 14.50 -4.40 -5.27
C LYS A 22 13.11 -5.00 -5.31
N THR A 23 12.72 -5.69 -6.37
CA THR A 23 11.45 -6.44 -6.36
C THR A 23 11.60 -7.76 -5.63
N VAL A 24 10.57 -8.14 -4.89
CA VAL A 24 10.50 -9.44 -4.22
C VAL A 24 9.97 -10.46 -5.22
N GLN A 25 10.70 -11.54 -5.41
CA GLN A 25 10.39 -12.59 -6.36
C GLN A 25 10.22 -13.94 -5.64
N LEU A 26 9.41 -14.81 -6.19
CA LEU A 26 9.34 -16.20 -5.75
C LEU A 26 10.52 -16.97 -6.36
N LYS A 27 11.12 -17.87 -5.56
CA LYS A 27 12.12 -18.79 -6.09
C LYS A 27 11.46 -19.75 -7.07
N GLU A 28 12.24 -20.23 -8.04
CA GLU A 28 11.74 -21.16 -9.05
C GLU A 28 11.15 -22.42 -8.41
N GLY A 29 10.01 -22.86 -8.93
CA GLY A 29 9.34 -24.08 -8.48
C GLY A 29 8.55 -23.97 -7.19
N VAL A 30 8.48 -22.79 -6.57
CA VAL A 30 7.72 -22.61 -5.33
C VAL A 30 6.23 -22.77 -5.60
N GLN A 31 5.60 -23.63 -4.83
CA GLN A 31 4.15 -23.84 -4.81
C GLN A 31 3.59 -23.27 -3.51
N ILE A 32 2.68 -22.31 -3.61
CA ILE A 32 2.08 -21.66 -2.44
C ILE A 32 0.83 -22.45 -2.05
N THR A 33 0.97 -23.30 -1.03
CA THR A 33 -0.12 -24.10 -0.51
C THR A 33 -0.95 -23.33 0.51
N ASP A 34 -2.16 -23.82 0.80
CA ASP A 34 -2.99 -23.25 1.87
C ASP A 34 -2.29 -23.32 3.23
N GLU A 35 -1.52 -24.38 3.47
CA GLU A 35 -0.73 -24.54 4.69
C GLU A 35 0.31 -23.43 4.82
N ILE A 36 1.02 -23.08 3.74
CA ILE A 36 1.99 -21.97 3.74
C ILE A 36 1.25 -20.66 4.02
N LYS A 37 0.12 -20.41 3.36
CA LYS A 37 -0.67 -19.19 3.58
C LYS A 37 -1.11 -19.07 5.03
N ASP A 38 -1.62 -20.13 5.61
CA ASP A 38 -2.06 -20.15 7.01
C ASP A 38 -0.89 -19.88 7.96
N THR A 39 0.27 -20.46 7.68
CA THR A 39 1.47 -20.25 8.50
C THR A 39 1.94 -18.80 8.45
N ILE A 40 2.12 -18.24 7.27
CA ILE A 40 2.66 -16.88 7.12
C ILE A 40 1.67 -15.81 7.57
N SER A 41 0.37 -16.10 7.54
CA SER A 41 -0.66 -15.18 8.03
C SER A 41 -0.63 -15.00 9.56
N GLN A 42 0.10 -15.84 10.28
CA GLN A 42 0.28 -15.73 11.73
C GLN A 42 1.34 -14.68 12.12
N TYR A 43 2.06 -14.12 11.15
CA TYR A 43 3.09 -13.13 11.41
C TYR A 43 2.52 -11.89 12.10
N LYS A 44 3.20 -11.46 13.16
CA LYS A 44 2.82 -10.29 13.93
C LYS A 44 3.95 -9.26 13.88
N SER A 45 3.68 -8.10 13.26
CA SER A 45 4.60 -7.00 13.24
C SER A 45 4.68 -6.32 14.61
N GLY A 46 5.87 -6.27 15.21
CA GLY A 46 6.08 -5.82 16.59
C GLY A 46 5.87 -4.33 16.83
N GLY A 47 5.80 -3.49 15.79
CA GLY A 47 5.64 -2.04 15.93
C GLY A 47 4.20 -1.55 15.92
N ILE A 48 3.27 -2.42 15.61
CA ILE A 48 1.89 -2.06 15.29
C ILE A 48 1.06 -1.74 16.54
N THR A 49 1.39 -2.37 17.67
CA THR A 49 0.58 -2.28 18.89
C THR A 49 0.72 -0.96 19.64
N LYS A 50 1.77 -0.17 19.38
CA LYS A 50 2.05 1.06 20.15
C LYS A 50 1.30 2.28 19.68
N ASP A 51 0.85 2.30 18.42
CA ASP A 51 0.18 3.45 17.80
C ASP A 51 -1.25 3.14 17.33
N ASN A 52 -1.85 2.06 17.83
CA ASN A 52 -3.16 1.56 17.43
C ASN A 52 -3.27 1.16 15.96
N ARG A 53 -2.15 1.10 15.25
CA ARG A 53 -2.14 0.75 13.84
C ARG A 53 -2.58 -0.70 13.61
N GLY A 54 -2.25 -1.60 14.54
CA GLY A 54 -2.70 -2.99 14.48
C GLY A 54 -4.22 -3.11 14.59
N VAL A 55 -4.84 -2.28 15.40
CA VAL A 55 -6.30 -2.24 15.53
C VAL A 55 -6.92 -1.72 14.23
N LEU A 56 -6.33 -0.69 13.62
CA LEU A 56 -6.76 -0.18 12.33
C LEU A 56 -6.62 -1.23 11.24
N ASP A 57 -5.49 -1.94 11.19
CA ASP A 57 -5.27 -2.99 10.20
C ASP A 57 -6.29 -4.13 10.36
N GLU A 58 -6.58 -4.55 11.59
CA GLU A 58 -7.63 -5.54 11.87
C GLU A 58 -9.00 -5.05 11.42
N TYR A 59 -9.30 -3.78 11.66
CA TYR A 59 -10.56 -3.19 11.23
C TYR A 59 -10.68 -3.17 9.71
N TYR A 60 -9.58 -2.85 9.01
CA TYR A 60 -9.59 -2.74 7.55
C TYR A 60 -9.57 -4.07 6.81
N THR A 61 -9.45 -5.19 7.52
CA THR A 61 -9.78 -6.49 6.96
C THR A 61 -11.29 -6.74 6.98
N ASP A 62 -12.08 -5.83 7.59
CA ASP A 62 -13.53 -5.95 7.62
C ASP A 62 -14.09 -6.02 6.20
N GLU A 63 -14.91 -7.02 5.97
CA GLU A 63 -15.55 -7.28 4.69
C GLU A 63 -16.31 -6.07 4.16
N LYS A 64 -16.92 -5.29 5.05
CA LYS A 64 -17.67 -4.09 4.65
C LYS A 64 -16.78 -3.05 3.99
N LEU A 65 -15.59 -2.80 4.54
CA LEU A 65 -14.67 -1.83 3.98
C LEU A 65 -14.12 -2.32 2.64
N VAL A 66 -13.72 -3.59 2.57
CA VAL A 66 -13.25 -4.21 1.33
C VAL A 66 -14.34 -4.12 0.26
N ASN A 67 -15.59 -4.42 0.61
CA ASN A 67 -16.71 -4.35 -0.32
C ASN A 67 -16.99 -2.91 -0.78
N ALA A 68 -16.90 -1.92 0.12
CA ALA A 68 -17.09 -0.52 -0.23
C ALA A 68 -16.05 -0.04 -1.24
N VAL A 69 -14.78 -0.37 -1.03
CA VAL A 69 -13.70 -0.05 -1.96
C VAL A 69 -13.90 -0.78 -3.29
N ARG A 70 -14.26 -2.06 -3.24
CA ARG A 70 -14.51 -2.86 -4.44
C ARG A 70 -15.67 -2.28 -5.28
N ASN A 71 -16.74 -1.83 -4.65
CA ASN A 71 -17.85 -1.20 -5.35
C ASN A 71 -17.45 0.12 -6.00
N LEU A 72 -16.66 0.92 -5.28
CA LEU A 72 -16.12 2.16 -5.83
C LEU A 72 -15.27 1.88 -7.09
N ILE A 73 -14.43 0.87 -7.05
CA ILE A 73 -13.61 0.46 -8.20
C ILE A 73 -14.51 0.04 -9.36
N LYS A 74 -15.49 -0.80 -9.12
CA LYS A 74 -16.40 -1.28 -10.17
C LYS A 74 -17.13 -0.13 -10.86
N ASP A 75 -17.62 0.84 -10.08
CA ASP A 75 -18.36 1.96 -10.61
C ASP A 75 -17.49 2.89 -11.45
N ASN A 76 -16.24 3.14 -11.00
CA ASN A 76 -15.36 4.09 -11.66
C ASN A 76 -14.65 3.51 -12.88
N PHE A 77 -14.48 2.18 -12.95
CA PHE A 77 -13.72 1.54 -14.01
C PHE A 77 -14.56 0.62 -14.90
N LYS A 78 -15.87 0.80 -14.87
CA LYS A 78 -16.78 0.05 -15.73
C LYS A 78 -16.44 0.25 -17.20
N GLY A 79 -16.32 -0.86 -17.93
CA GLY A 79 -15.98 -0.84 -19.34
C GLY A 79 -14.50 -0.84 -19.67
N LYS A 80 -13.61 -0.74 -18.68
CA LYS A 80 -12.18 -0.89 -18.89
C LYS A 80 -11.80 -2.37 -18.89
N THR A 81 -10.82 -2.75 -19.72
CA THR A 81 -10.32 -4.12 -19.81
C THR A 81 -9.18 -4.39 -18.82
N ALA A 82 -8.42 -3.35 -18.48
CA ALA A 82 -7.33 -3.44 -17.52
C ALA A 82 -7.16 -2.12 -16.79
N ILE A 83 -6.74 -2.18 -15.52
CA ILE A 83 -6.40 -1.00 -14.71
C ILE A 83 -5.08 -1.21 -13.98
N ASN A 84 -4.34 -0.12 -13.82
CA ASN A 84 -3.09 -0.09 -13.05
C ASN A 84 -3.38 0.43 -11.65
N ILE A 85 -3.00 -0.35 -10.64
CA ILE A 85 -3.28 -0.06 -9.23
C ILE A 85 -1.97 0.12 -8.48
N LEU A 86 -1.93 1.13 -7.62
CA LEU A 86 -0.82 1.38 -6.70
C LEU A 86 -1.28 1.21 -5.26
N GLU A 87 -0.48 0.49 -4.47
CA GLU A 87 -0.55 0.48 -3.01
C GLU A 87 0.81 0.97 -2.48
N PRO A 88 0.92 2.24 -2.09
CA PRO A 88 2.22 2.83 -1.77
C PRO A 88 2.79 2.43 -0.41
N SER A 89 1.99 1.76 0.43
CA SER A 89 2.39 1.31 1.77
C SER A 89 1.61 0.04 2.10
N VAL A 90 1.97 -1.06 1.41
CA VAL A 90 1.08 -2.22 1.31
C VAL A 90 0.92 -3.01 2.62
N GLY A 91 1.93 -3.01 3.51
CA GLY A 91 1.89 -3.83 4.71
C GLY A 91 1.64 -5.30 4.36
N MET A 92 0.70 -5.93 5.06
CA MET A 92 0.30 -7.33 4.82
C MET A 92 -0.67 -7.49 3.64
N GLY A 93 -0.97 -6.43 2.91
CA GLY A 93 -1.78 -6.51 1.71
C GLY A 93 -3.29 -6.53 1.94
N ASN A 94 -3.77 -6.03 3.06
CA ASN A 94 -5.20 -6.04 3.38
C ASN A 94 -6.07 -5.35 2.33
N PHE A 95 -5.58 -4.25 1.76
CA PHE A 95 -6.29 -3.54 0.69
C PHE A 95 -6.21 -4.24 -0.67
N LEU A 96 -5.24 -5.12 -0.87
CA LEU A 96 -5.12 -5.85 -2.13
C LEU A 96 -6.32 -6.79 -2.36
N HIS A 97 -6.97 -7.23 -1.30
CA HIS A 97 -8.18 -8.05 -1.42
C HIS A 97 -9.32 -7.29 -2.12
N ALA A 98 -9.38 -5.98 -1.96
CA ALA A 98 -10.39 -5.15 -2.64
C ALA A 98 -10.16 -5.07 -4.15
N ALA A 99 -8.96 -5.35 -4.61
CA ALA A 99 -8.57 -5.29 -6.02
C ALA A 99 -8.67 -6.65 -6.73
N THR A 100 -9.16 -7.69 -6.03
CA THR A 100 -9.33 -9.03 -6.63
C THR A 100 -10.74 -9.22 -7.17
N ASP A 101 -10.89 -10.06 -8.19
CA ASP A 101 -12.18 -10.48 -8.76
C ASP A 101 -13.10 -9.31 -9.17
N LEU A 102 -12.51 -8.31 -9.79
CA LEU A 102 -13.23 -7.10 -10.22
C LEU A 102 -13.87 -7.23 -11.62
N GLY A 103 -13.66 -8.36 -12.31
CA GLY A 103 -14.09 -8.49 -13.70
C GLY A 103 -13.24 -7.71 -14.68
N VAL A 104 -12.13 -7.15 -14.24
CA VAL A 104 -11.15 -6.40 -15.02
C VAL A 104 -9.76 -6.89 -14.66
N LYS A 105 -8.85 -6.92 -15.63
CA LYS A 105 -7.45 -7.26 -15.36
C LYS A 105 -6.82 -6.15 -14.52
N THR A 106 -6.14 -6.52 -13.43
CA THR A 106 -5.44 -5.57 -12.58
C THR A 106 -3.95 -5.79 -12.65
N ASN A 107 -3.20 -4.69 -12.81
CA ASN A 107 -1.75 -4.67 -12.71
C ASN A 107 -1.40 -3.91 -11.44
N ILE A 108 -0.99 -4.62 -10.41
CA ILE A 108 -0.82 -4.04 -9.07
C ILE A 108 0.66 -3.87 -8.77
N THR A 109 1.04 -2.66 -8.38
CA THR A 109 2.36 -2.31 -7.89
C THR A 109 2.24 -1.86 -6.44
N ALA A 110 3.10 -2.40 -5.57
CA ALA A 110 3.07 -2.10 -4.16
C ALA A 110 4.48 -1.80 -3.62
N PHE A 111 4.55 -1.01 -2.56
CA PHE A 111 5.78 -0.64 -1.88
C PHE A 111 5.70 -1.04 -0.41
N GLU A 112 6.78 -1.59 0.12
CA GLU A 112 6.91 -1.95 1.52
C GLU A 112 8.38 -1.90 1.93
N ILE A 113 8.67 -1.26 3.06
CA ILE A 113 10.04 -1.12 3.58
C ILE A 113 10.48 -2.28 4.46
N ASN A 114 9.54 -3.02 5.04
CA ASN A 114 9.85 -4.14 5.92
C ASN A 114 10.07 -5.40 5.10
N ASP A 115 11.26 -5.98 5.24
CA ASP A 115 11.69 -7.16 4.47
C ASP A 115 10.73 -8.35 4.61
N THR A 116 10.46 -8.75 5.85
CA THR A 116 9.61 -9.92 6.10
C THR A 116 8.18 -9.68 5.62
N THR A 117 7.63 -8.51 5.91
CA THR A 117 6.26 -8.13 5.48
C THR A 117 6.13 -8.13 3.97
N ALA A 118 7.11 -7.56 3.25
CA ALA A 118 7.11 -7.55 1.79
C ALA A 118 7.13 -8.96 1.21
N LYS A 119 7.91 -9.86 1.79
CA LYS A 119 8.02 -11.27 1.36
C LYS A 119 6.73 -12.04 1.62
N ILE A 120 6.13 -11.84 2.79
CA ILE A 120 4.82 -12.43 3.11
C ILE A 120 3.78 -11.97 2.10
N THR A 121 3.72 -10.67 1.85
CA THR A 121 2.74 -10.09 0.93
C THR A 121 2.92 -10.64 -0.49
N LYS A 122 4.16 -10.81 -0.94
CA LYS A 122 4.43 -11.44 -2.24
C LYS A 122 3.89 -12.88 -2.31
N LEU A 123 4.05 -13.64 -1.24
CA LEU A 123 3.54 -15.02 -1.19
C LEU A 123 2.01 -15.07 -1.17
N LEU A 124 1.37 -14.13 -0.48
CA LEU A 124 -0.10 -14.03 -0.42
C LEU A 124 -0.71 -13.47 -1.70
N HIS A 125 0.02 -12.62 -2.42
CA HIS A 125 -0.43 -11.93 -3.64
C HIS A 125 0.64 -12.04 -4.73
N PRO A 126 0.88 -13.24 -5.27
CA PRO A 126 2.03 -13.51 -6.15
C PRO A 126 2.01 -12.74 -7.48
N ASP A 127 0.84 -12.28 -7.92
CA ASP A 127 0.70 -11.51 -9.16
C ASP A 127 0.95 -10.01 -8.97
N THR A 128 1.20 -9.57 -7.75
CA THR A 128 1.52 -8.18 -7.44
C THR A 128 3.02 -7.94 -7.54
N GLN A 129 3.42 -6.84 -8.16
CA GLN A 129 4.81 -6.39 -8.09
C GLN A 129 5.06 -5.76 -6.72
N ILE A 130 5.86 -6.41 -5.90
CA ILE A 130 6.22 -5.92 -4.56
C ILE A 130 7.61 -5.31 -4.61
N ASN A 131 7.70 -4.01 -4.37
CA ASN A 131 8.97 -3.28 -4.27
C ASN A 131 9.38 -3.17 -2.79
N LEU A 132 10.53 -3.76 -2.46
CA LEU A 132 11.10 -3.68 -1.10
C LEU A 132 11.90 -2.40 -0.99
N ARG A 133 11.19 -1.30 -0.94
CA ARG A 133 11.75 0.05 -0.79
C ARG A 133 10.64 1.02 -0.45
N SER A 134 11.01 2.20 0.03
CA SER A 134 10.06 3.27 0.31
C SER A 134 9.48 3.84 -1.00
N PHE A 135 8.21 4.20 -0.98
CA PHE A 135 7.56 4.91 -2.08
C PHE A 135 8.30 6.20 -2.47
N GLU A 136 8.94 6.85 -1.51
CA GLU A 136 9.78 8.03 -1.72
C GLU A 136 10.86 7.81 -2.80
N THR A 137 11.37 6.59 -2.92
CA THR A 137 12.42 6.27 -3.90
C THR A 137 11.98 6.39 -5.36
N GLU A 138 10.69 6.55 -5.60
CA GLU A 138 10.18 6.89 -6.94
C GLU A 138 10.46 8.35 -7.32
N PHE A 139 10.72 9.21 -6.36
CA PHE A 139 10.81 10.66 -6.54
C PHE A 139 12.19 11.24 -6.23
N VAL A 140 13.03 10.48 -5.56
CA VAL A 140 14.35 10.95 -5.13
C VAL A 140 15.36 9.80 -5.15
N THR A 141 16.59 10.12 -5.61
CA THR A 141 17.70 9.18 -5.56
C THR A 141 18.30 9.10 -4.14
N ASP A 142 19.18 8.11 -3.91
CA ASP A 142 19.90 7.98 -2.64
C ASP A 142 20.70 9.24 -2.27
N ASN A 143 21.12 10.01 -3.27
CA ASN A 143 21.84 11.26 -3.09
C ASN A 143 20.93 12.48 -2.88
N GLY A 144 19.62 12.26 -2.79
CA GLY A 144 18.66 13.35 -2.63
C GLY A 144 18.35 14.14 -3.92
N THR A 145 18.75 13.63 -5.08
CA THR A 145 18.46 14.27 -6.37
C THR A 145 17.03 13.89 -6.80
N LYS A 146 16.27 14.86 -7.27
CA LYS A 146 14.92 14.63 -7.79
C LYS A 146 14.96 13.72 -9.01
N LYS A 147 14.01 12.77 -9.05
CA LYS A 147 13.80 11.88 -10.18
C LYS A 147 12.55 12.30 -10.95
N ASP A 148 12.60 12.15 -12.28
CA ASP A 148 11.42 12.35 -13.10
C ASP A 148 10.42 11.22 -12.85
N PHE A 149 9.15 11.56 -12.88
CA PHE A 149 8.06 10.60 -12.77
C PHE A 149 6.92 10.99 -13.69
N THR A 150 6.09 10.02 -14.03
CA THR A 150 4.91 10.25 -14.89
C THR A 150 3.69 9.62 -14.25
N PRO A 151 2.49 10.18 -14.52
CA PRO A 151 1.24 9.50 -14.15
C PRO A 151 1.16 8.13 -14.81
N GLN A 152 0.78 7.10 -14.04
CA GLN A 152 0.70 5.73 -14.55
C GLN A 152 -0.38 4.88 -13.88
N TYR A 153 -0.99 5.36 -12.79
CA TYR A 153 -1.96 4.56 -12.04
C TYR A 153 -3.38 5.08 -12.20
N ASP A 154 -4.30 4.16 -12.36
CA ASP A 154 -5.74 4.46 -12.46
C ASP A 154 -6.40 4.48 -11.09
N LEU A 155 -5.86 3.72 -10.14
CA LEU A 155 -6.36 3.60 -8.78
C LEU A 155 -5.18 3.55 -7.82
N VAL A 156 -5.27 4.33 -6.76
CA VAL A 156 -4.35 4.24 -5.62
C VAL A 156 -5.17 3.88 -4.39
N VAL A 157 -4.80 2.80 -3.72
CA VAL A 157 -5.45 2.35 -2.49
C VAL A 157 -4.42 2.23 -1.37
N GLY A 158 -4.81 2.52 -0.15
CA GLY A 158 -3.88 2.27 0.95
C GLY A 158 -4.27 2.88 2.28
N ASN A 159 -3.51 2.48 3.27
CA ASN A 159 -3.51 3.01 4.62
C ASN A 159 -2.09 3.53 4.91
N PRO A 160 -1.80 4.79 4.59
CA PRO A 160 -0.45 5.33 4.75
C PRO A 160 -0.09 5.51 6.22
N PRO A 161 1.21 5.61 6.55
CA PRO A 161 1.62 6.00 7.88
C PRO A 161 1.14 7.41 8.21
N TYR A 162 0.95 7.69 9.50
CA TYR A 162 0.50 9.00 9.99
C TYR A 162 1.59 9.68 10.82
N GLY A 163 1.50 10.99 10.92
CA GLY A 163 2.36 11.79 11.78
C GLY A 163 3.47 12.51 11.04
N SER A 164 4.33 13.18 11.79
CA SER A 164 5.47 13.92 11.26
C SER A 164 6.57 12.98 10.76
N HIS A 165 7.04 13.17 9.55
CA HIS A 165 8.19 12.42 9.02
C HIS A 165 9.54 13.07 9.37
N ARG A 166 9.55 14.22 10.04
CA ARG A 166 10.76 14.89 10.54
C ARG A 166 11.83 15.12 9.45
N GLY A 167 11.38 15.49 8.25
CA GLY A 167 12.29 15.76 7.14
C GLY A 167 12.87 14.54 6.44
N LEU A 168 12.33 13.36 6.65
CA LEU A 168 12.79 12.13 5.99
C LEU A 168 12.52 12.12 4.48
N TYR A 169 11.50 12.85 4.03
CA TYR A 169 11.12 12.87 2.62
C TYR A 169 11.62 14.15 1.93
N LEU A 170 12.91 14.15 1.63
CA LEU A 170 13.60 15.32 1.06
C LEU A 170 13.30 15.56 -0.42
N GLY A 171 12.74 14.58 -1.11
CA GLY A 171 12.45 14.68 -2.54
C GLY A 171 11.31 15.62 -2.92
N LEU A 172 10.64 16.23 -1.93
CA LEU A 172 9.52 17.14 -2.20
C LEU A 172 9.93 18.56 -2.63
N GLY A 173 11.15 18.96 -2.31
CA GLY A 173 11.60 20.33 -2.55
C GLY A 173 11.13 21.30 -1.48
N GLU A 174 11.71 22.52 -1.49
CA GLU A 174 11.43 23.53 -0.46
C GLU A 174 10.05 24.16 -0.61
N GLU A 175 9.57 24.29 -1.83
CA GLU A 175 8.27 24.87 -2.15
C GLU A 175 7.09 23.97 -1.72
N GLU A 176 7.36 22.69 -1.45
CA GLU A 176 6.36 21.72 -1.03
C GLU A 176 6.64 21.24 0.39
N LYS A 177 6.51 22.10 1.36
CA LYS A 177 6.86 21.81 2.76
C LYS A 177 5.85 20.90 3.43
N ILE A 178 5.76 19.66 2.96
CA ILE A 178 4.88 18.67 3.54
C ILE A 178 5.63 17.94 4.66
N THR A 179 5.12 18.05 5.87
CA THR A 179 5.79 17.53 7.07
C THR A 179 5.17 16.23 7.61
N ARG A 180 3.96 15.88 7.18
CA ARG A 180 3.25 14.71 7.67
C ARG A 180 3.24 13.61 6.62
N TYR A 181 3.40 12.37 7.10
CA TYR A 181 3.38 11.19 6.22
C TYR A 181 2.11 11.10 5.38
N GLU A 182 0.95 11.23 6.01
CA GLU A 182 -0.34 11.09 5.32
C GLU A 182 -0.49 12.11 4.20
N ASP A 183 -0.04 13.34 4.43
CA ASP A 183 -0.08 14.40 3.40
C ASP A 183 0.89 14.09 2.26
N TYR A 184 2.08 13.59 2.58
CA TYR A 184 3.07 13.17 1.59
C TYR A 184 2.53 12.05 0.69
N PHE A 185 1.99 11.01 1.30
CA PHE A 185 1.47 9.87 0.55
C PHE A 185 0.29 10.26 -0.34
N VAL A 186 -0.60 11.13 0.14
CA VAL A 186 -1.70 11.64 -0.70
C VAL A 186 -1.16 12.45 -1.87
N LYS A 187 -0.27 13.41 -1.60
CA LYS A 187 0.30 14.30 -2.64
C LYS A 187 1.01 13.50 -3.72
N ARG A 188 1.91 12.61 -3.33
CA ARG A 188 2.68 11.81 -4.29
C ARG A 188 1.84 10.78 -5.02
N SER A 189 0.82 10.24 -4.36
CA SER A 189 -0.14 9.35 -5.03
C SER A 189 -0.90 10.09 -6.14
N LEU A 190 -1.33 11.32 -5.88
CA LEU A 190 -1.97 12.16 -6.90
C LEU A 190 -1.00 12.47 -8.05
N ASP A 191 0.28 12.70 -7.76
CA ASP A 191 1.29 13.00 -8.78
C ASP A 191 1.47 11.85 -9.78
N VAL A 192 1.32 10.61 -9.34
CA VAL A 192 1.50 9.42 -10.19
C VAL A 192 0.18 8.83 -10.71
N MET A 193 -0.93 9.47 -10.40
CA MET A 193 -2.26 9.02 -10.81
C MET A 193 -2.64 9.61 -12.17
N ASN A 194 -3.17 8.79 -13.04
CA ASN A 194 -3.69 9.21 -14.34
C ASN A 194 -4.88 10.14 -14.15
N GLU A 195 -5.09 11.05 -15.09
CA GLU A 195 -6.30 11.88 -15.10
C GLU A 195 -7.55 10.99 -15.12
N GLY A 196 -8.54 11.33 -14.31
CA GLY A 196 -9.74 10.51 -14.14
C GLY A 196 -9.54 9.32 -13.20
N GLY A 197 -8.36 9.18 -12.63
CA GLY A 197 -8.06 8.13 -11.65
C GLY A 197 -8.74 8.37 -10.30
N THR A 198 -8.68 7.36 -9.45
CA THR A 198 -9.33 7.36 -8.13
C THR A 198 -8.31 7.09 -7.03
N LEU A 199 -8.40 7.87 -5.95
CA LEU A 199 -7.62 7.67 -4.72
C LEU A 199 -8.57 7.21 -3.61
N ALA A 200 -8.29 6.05 -3.01
CA ALA A 200 -9.05 5.52 -1.88
C ALA A 200 -8.09 5.23 -0.73
N MET A 201 -8.02 6.14 0.23
CA MET A 201 -7.10 6.04 1.37
C MET A 201 -7.80 6.19 2.69
N VAL A 202 -7.27 5.51 3.70
CA VAL A 202 -7.67 5.71 5.08
C VAL A 202 -6.78 6.78 5.69
N LEU A 203 -7.42 7.83 6.21
CA LEU A 203 -6.72 9.02 6.68
C LEU A 203 -7.22 9.40 8.08
N PRO A 204 -6.42 10.15 8.87
CA PRO A 204 -6.85 10.65 10.16
C PRO A 204 -8.10 11.53 10.02
N SER A 205 -8.98 11.51 11.03
CA SER A 205 -10.24 12.27 11.00
C SER A 205 -10.07 13.77 10.76
N GLY A 206 -8.98 14.35 11.26
CA GLY A 206 -8.67 15.76 11.04
C GLY A 206 -8.19 16.10 9.63
N TRP A 207 -7.93 15.11 8.81
CA TRP A 207 -7.37 15.33 7.47
C TRP A 207 -8.31 16.10 6.55
N LEU A 208 -9.59 15.88 6.66
CA LEU A 208 -10.60 16.58 5.82
C LEU A 208 -10.51 18.11 5.96
N ASN A 209 -10.13 18.60 7.14
CA ASN A 209 -9.97 20.04 7.36
C ASN A 209 -8.74 20.60 6.61
N ARG A 210 -7.87 19.75 6.11
CA ARG A 210 -6.67 20.12 5.35
C ARG A 210 -6.77 19.77 3.87
N ALA A 211 -7.84 19.09 3.44
CA ALA A 211 -8.00 18.60 2.07
C ALA A 211 -8.00 19.73 1.04
N HIS A 212 -8.46 20.92 1.42
CA HIS A 212 -8.49 22.09 0.53
C HIS A 212 -7.09 22.56 0.09
N LYS A 213 -6.04 22.12 0.76
CA LYS A 213 -4.65 22.43 0.38
C LYS A 213 -4.16 21.57 -0.79
N LEU A 214 -4.90 20.54 -1.16
CA LEU A 214 -4.58 19.68 -2.30
C LEU A 214 -5.33 20.18 -3.53
N THR A 215 -4.59 20.48 -4.59
CA THR A 215 -5.15 20.96 -5.85
C THR A 215 -5.27 19.82 -6.86
N GLY A 216 -6.25 19.89 -7.75
CA GLY A 216 -6.42 18.94 -8.84
C GLY A 216 -7.19 17.67 -8.47
N ALA A 217 -7.74 17.58 -7.27
CA ALA A 217 -8.53 16.45 -6.84
C ALA A 217 -9.89 16.89 -6.28
N GLU A 218 -10.90 16.06 -6.48
CA GLU A 218 -12.25 16.26 -5.95
C GLU A 218 -12.56 15.16 -4.93
N LEU A 219 -13.07 15.56 -3.76
CA LEU A 219 -13.54 14.61 -2.77
C LEU A 219 -14.95 14.14 -3.16
N THR A 220 -15.08 12.85 -3.50
CA THR A 220 -16.38 12.29 -3.90
C THR A 220 -17.10 11.62 -2.74
N ASP A 221 -16.37 10.93 -1.86
CA ASP A 221 -16.94 10.20 -0.73
C ASP A 221 -16.00 10.22 0.47
N ALA A 222 -16.60 10.31 1.65
CA ALA A 222 -15.86 10.19 2.91
C ALA A 222 -16.67 9.38 3.90
N TYR A 223 -16.06 8.36 4.47
CA TYR A 223 -16.68 7.49 5.47
C TYR A 223 -15.90 7.58 6.77
N ARG A 224 -16.62 7.85 7.86
CA ARG A 224 -16.00 7.85 9.18
C ARG A 224 -15.91 6.42 9.71
N LEU A 225 -14.71 6.03 10.14
CA LEU A 225 -14.52 4.74 10.79
C LEU A 225 -14.95 4.81 12.25
N PRO A 226 -15.37 3.68 12.85
CA PRO A 226 -15.75 3.64 14.27
C PRO A 226 -14.61 4.11 15.17
N ASN A 227 -14.98 4.73 16.30
CA ASN A 227 -14.02 5.15 17.33
C ASN A 227 -13.29 3.93 17.88
N GLY A 228 -12.00 4.07 18.11
CA GLY A 228 -11.16 3.00 18.62
C GLY A 228 -10.60 2.09 17.51
N ALA A 229 -10.99 2.33 16.29
CA ALA A 229 -10.39 1.67 15.14
C ALA A 229 -9.10 2.37 14.71
#